data_2de63830d35b91ff75c5908a4bcec5a6
#
_entry.id   2de63830d35b91ff75c5908a4bcec5a6
#
_cell.length_a   1.000
_cell.length_b   1.000
_cell.length_c   1.000
_cell.angle_alpha   90.00
_cell.angle_beta   90.00
_cell.angle_gamma   90.00
#
_symmetry.space_group_name_H-M   'P 1'
#
loop_
_entity.id
_entity.type
_entity.pdbx_description
1 polymer ?
#
loop_
_entity_poly.entity_id
_entity_poly.type
_entity_poly.pdbx_seq_one_letter_code
_entity_poly.pdbx_strand_id
1 'polypeptide(L)'
;QGACTDSNWASQYHLAGTFAPIADFHMLETCVETAKEMGVAYHVGNILSSDRFYGDDGDMPEGWQANYGWQKMGVLAVEMEAAALYMNAARAKKHALAICTVSDHILHHEATTAEERQNGFTQMMELALRTAVKLEK
;
A
#
# COMPACT_ATOMS: atom_id res chain seq x y z
N GLN A 1 2.55 -2.32 5.40
CA GLN A 1 3.47 -1.98 6.49
C GLN A 1 4.18 -0.66 6.22
N GLY A 2 5.06 -0.57 5.22
CA GLY A 2 5.71 0.65 4.79
C GLY A 2 5.28 1.07 3.39
N ALA A 3 5.45 2.35 3.06
CA ALA A 3 5.19 2.88 1.72
C ALA A 3 6.47 3.53 1.17
N CYS A 4 7.14 2.83 0.25
CA CYS A 4 8.18 3.45 -0.57
C CYS A 4 7.53 4.53 -1.45
N THR A 5 8.30 5.49 -1.93
CA THR A 5 7.74 6.48 -2.85
C THR A 5 8.80 7.07 -3.77
N ASP A 6 8.40 7.40 -4.98
CA ASP A 6 9.13 8.21 -5.94
C ASP A 6 8.67 9.68 -5.94
N SER A 7 7.70 10.01 -5.06
CA SER A 7 7.16 11.35 -4.91
C SER A 7 8.09 12.26 -4.11
N ASN A 8 8.02 13.55 -4.41
CA ASN A 8 8.66 14.58 -3.61
C ASN A 8 7.74 15.15 -2.51
N TRP A 9 6.66 14.48 -2.17
CA TRP A 9 5.65 14.93 -1.20
C TRP A 9 6.27 15.44 0.12
N ALA A 10 7.31 14.75 0.62
CA ALA A 10 7.98 15.12 1.86
C ALA A 10 8.71 16.47 1.82
N SER A 11 8.98 17.02 0.63
CA SER A 11 9.69 18.30 0.48
C SER A 11 9.01 19.46 1.18
N GLN A 12 7.68 19.44 1.26
CA GLN A 12 6.86 20.46 1.96
C GLN A 12 7.12 20.53 3.46
N TYR A 13 7.70 19.51 4.06
CA TYR A 13 7.98 19.47 5.51
C TYR A 13 9.37 19.99 5.87
N HIS A 14 10.19 20.34 4.88
CA HIS A 14 11.54 20.88 5.06
C HIS A 14 12.42 20.06 6.02
N LEU A 15 12.34 18.73 5.93
CA LEU A 15 13.13 17.84 6.76
C LEU A 15 14.58 17.78 6.28
N ALA A 16 15.52 17.76 7.22
CA ALA A 16 16.94 17.52 6.92
C ALA A 16 17.18 16.01 6.81
N GLY A 17 16.69 15.38 5.74
CA GLY A 17 16.84 13.93 5.52
C GLY A 17 15.60 13.32 4.86
N THR A 18 15.57 11.97 4.86
CA THR A 18 14.47 11.19 4.27
C THR A 18 13.56 10.65 5.38
N PHE A 19 12.25 10.85 5.22
CA PHE A 19 11.25 10.25 6.11
C PHE A 19 10.91 8.85 5.62
N ALA A 20 10.76 7.90 6.55
CA ALA A 20 10.28 6.54 6.27
C ALA A 20 8.76 6.46 6.53
N PRO A 21 7.91 6.45 5.49
CA PRO A 21 6.46 6.35 5.66
C PRO A 21 6.09 4.93 6.11
N ILE A 22 5.67 4.79 7.36
CA ILE A 22 5.28 3.50 7.94
C ILE A 22 3.89 3.59 8.57
N ALA A 23 3.17 2.47 8.50
CA ALA A 23 1.89 2.30 9.19
C ALA A 23 2.06 2.32 10.71
N ASP A 24 1.01 2.70 11.42
CA ASP A 24 0.93 2.48 12.86
C ASP A 24 0.93 0.98 13.16
N PHE A 25 1.81 0.58 14.07
CA PHE A 25 2.01 -0.84 14.40
C PHE A 25 0.75 -1.48 15.03
N HIS A 26 0.10 -0.79 15.95
CA HIS A 26 -1.08 -1.31 16.63
C HIS A 26 -2.26 -1.49 15.66
N MET A 27 -2.47 -0.55 14.75
CA MET A 27 -3.47 -0.69 13.69
C MET A 27 -3.15 -1.87 12.76
N LEU A 28 -1.88 -2.04 12.38
CA LEU A 28 -1.44 -3.14 11.52
C LEU A 28 -1.64 -4.50 12.20
N GLU A 29 -1.21 -4.64 13.45
CA GLU A 29 -1.35 -5.86 14.24
C GLU A 29 -2.82 -6.26 14.38
N THR A 30 -3.68 -5.31 14.79
CA THR A 30 -5.13 -5.51 14.91
C THR A 30 -5.77 -5.92 13.59
N CYS A 31 -5.33 -5.31 12.47
CA CYS A 31 -5.82 -5.66 11.14
C CYS A 31 -5.41 -7.09 10.74
N VAL A 32 -4.17 -7.49 11.02
CA VAL A 32 -3.69 -8.87 10.76
C VAL A 32 -4.46 -9.90 11.57
N GLU A 33 -4.70 -9.64 12.85
CA GLU A 33 -5.53 -10.53 13.70
C GLU A 33 -6.95 -10.65 13.15
N THR A 34 -7.54 -9.52 12.75
CA THR A 34 -8.87 -9.50 12.17
C THR A 34 -8.95 -10.27 10.85
N ALA A 35 -7.94 -10.13 9.98
CA ALA A 35 -7.84 -10.89 8.73
C ALA A 35 -7.77 -12.41 8.99
N LYS A 36 -7.00 -12.84 9.99
CA LYS A 36 -6.93 -14.25 10.42
C LYS A 36 -8.28 -14.78 10.90
N GLU A 37 -8.99 -14.00 11.74
CA GLU A 37 -10.33 -14.38 12.23
C GLU A 37 -11.36 -14.49 11.09
N MET A 38 -11.24 -13.63 10.08
CA MET A 38 -12.10 -13.67 8.90
C MET A 38 -11.71 -14.75 7.89
N GLY A 39 -10.55 -15.38 8.05
CA GLY A 39 -10.02 -16.33 7.06
C GLY A 39 -9.67 -15.71 5.72
N VAL A 40 -9.38 -14.40 5.67
CA VAL A 40 -9.03 -13.67 4.46
C VAL A 40 -7.53 -13.83 4.19
N ALA A 41 -7.16 -14.10 2.95
CA ALA A 41 -5.75 -14.09 2.53
C ALA A 41 -5.20 -12.66 2.57
N TYR A 42 -4.01 -12.51 3.12
CA TYR A 42 -3.37 -11.19 3.25
C TYR A 42 -1.85 -11.29 3.11
N HIS A 43 -1.23 -10.19 2.73
CA HIS A 43 0.21 -10.00 2.74
C HIS A 43 0.55 -8.71 3.49
N VAL A 44 1.65 -8.74 4.25
CA VAL A 44 2.17 -7.58 4.96
C VAL A 44 3.58 -7.28 4.45
N GLY A 45 3.79 -6.05 4.00
CA GLY A 45 5.10 -5.62 3.48
C GLY A 45 5.07 -4.20 2.98
N ASN A 46 6.09 -3.83 2.22
CA ASN A 46 6.17 -2.53 1.60
C ASN A 46 5.34 -2.48 0.32
N ILE A 47 4.72 -1.34 0.09
CA ILE A 47 4.08 -0.96 -1.17
C ILE A 47 4.79 0.27 -1.73
N LEU A 48 4.59 0.58 -3.00
CA LEU A 48 5.10 1.78 -3.65
C LEU A 48 3.95 2.77 -3.85
N SER A 49 4.08 3.96 -3.30
CA SER A 49 3.25 5.11 -3.68
C SER A 49 3.96 5.86 -4.80
N SER A 50 3.45 5.77 -6.02
CA SER A 50 4.05 6.37 -7.21
C SER A 50 3.26 7.58 -7.67
N ASP A 51 3.97 8.65 -8.07
CA ASP A 51 3.36 9.80 -8.74
C ASP A 51 2.98 9.49 -10.20
N ARG A 52 3.41 8.35 -10.74
CA ARG A 52 3.13 7.91 -12.10
C ARG A 52 2.14 6.76 -12.12
N PHE A 53 1.07 6.95 -12.86
CA PHE A 53 0.11 5.88 -13.14
C PHE A 53 0.59 5.07 -14.35
N TYR A 54 1.11 3.87 -14.14
CA TYR A 54 1.78 3.02 -15.13
C TYR A 54 2.92 3.75 -15.85
N GLY A 55 4.16 3.49 -15.46
CA GLY A 55 5.34 4.10 -16.09
C GLY A 55 5.41 3.80 -17.59
N ASP A 56 5.82 4.77 -18.36
CA ASP A 56 6.16 4.59 -19.77
C ASP A 56 7.58 3.99 -19.87
N ASP A 57 7.65 2.71 -19.55
CA ASP A 57 8.89 1.93 -19.62
C ASP A 57 9.00 1.14 -20.96
N GLY A 58 8.11 1.45 -21.93
CA GLY A 58 7.90 0.64 -23.13
C GLY A 58 9.14 0.34 -23.97
N ASP A 59 10.10 1.24 -23.99
CA ASP A 59 11.37 1.06 -24.73
C ASP A 59 12.49 0.44 -23.88
N MET A 60 12.24 0.19 -22.60
CA MET A 60 13.24 -0.42 -21.72
C MET A 60 13.24 -1.95 -21.84
N PRO A 61 14.44 -2.58 -21.87
CA PRO A 61 14.52 -4.05 -21.81
C PRO A 61 13.78 -4.61 -20.58
N GLU A 62 13.15 -5.77 -20.75
CA GLU A 62 12.54 -6.49 -19.65
C GLU A 62 13.52 -6.66 -18.48
N GLY A 63 13.05 -6.42 -17.26
CA GLY A 63 13.87 -6.46 -16.05
C GLY A 63 14.64 -5.17 -15.72
N TRP A 64 14.65 -4.17 -16.61
CA TRP A 64 15.20 -2.83 -16.38
C TRP A 64 14.09 -1.81 -16.10
N GLN A 65 12.85 -2.18 -16.34
CA GLN A 65 11.69 -1.36 -16.02
C GLN A 65 11.61 -1.11 -14.51
N ALA A 66 11.13 0.07 -14.13
CA ALA A 66 11.12 0.53 -12.73
C ALA A 66 10.41 -0.47 -11.79
N ASN A 67 9.31 -1.08 -12.23
CA ASN A 67 8.56 -2.04 -11.43
C ASN A 67 9.34 -3.31 -11.08
N TYR A 68 10.21 -3.79 -11.97
CA TYR A 68 11.11 -4.92 -11.66
C TYR A 68 12.15 -4.57 -10.59
N GLY A 69 12.63 -3.32 -10.58
CA GLY A 69 13.52 -2.84 -9.53
C GLY A 69 12.86 -2.91 -8.16
N TRP A 70 11.63 -2.42 -8.04
CA TRP A 70 10.86 -2.47 -6.82
C TRP A 70 10.52 -3.90 -6.39
N GLN A 71 10.15 -4.77 -7.33
CA GLN A 71 9.93 -6.20 -7.06
C GLN A 71 11.16 -6.86 -6.45
N LYS A 72 12.36 -6.61 -7.00
CA LYS A 72 13.63 -7.15 -6.48
C LYS A 72 13.92 -6.70 -5.05
N MET A 73 13.41 -5.54 -4.64
CA MET A 73 13.48 -5.04 -3.26
C MET A 73 12.37 -5.59 -2.35
N GLY A 74 11.50 -6.48 -2.85
CA GLY A 74 10.42 -7.08 -2.08
C GLY A 74 9.20 -6.19 -1.90
N VAL A 75 9.03 -5.16 -2.73
CA VAL A 75 7.82 -4.33 -2.76
C VAL A 75 6.67 -5.15 -3.36
N LEU A 76 5.53 -5.19 -2.68
CA LEU A 76 4.43 -6.11 -2.97
C LEU A 76 3.43 -5.55 -4.00
N ALA A 77 3.22 -4.25 -4.02
CA ALA A 77 2.20 -3.61 -4.84
C ALA A 77 2.55 -2.14 -5.11
N VAL A 78 1.85 -1.54 -6.06
CA VAL A 78 1.91 -0.12 -6.39
C VAL A 78 0.55 0.51 -6.15
N GLU A 79 0.53 1.68 -5.54
CA GLU A 79 -0.62 2.56 -5.37
C GLU A 79 -0.13 4.01 -5.42
N MET A 80 -0.89 5.00 -5.00
CA MET A 80 -0.50 6.40 -5.23
C MET A 80 -0.60 7.30 -3.97
N GLU A 81 -1.07 6.82 -2.82
CA GLU A 81 -1.47 7.67 -1.69
C GLU A 81 -0.87 7.31 -0.34
N ALA A 82 -0.51 6.06 -0.09
CA ALA A 82 -0.17 5.57 1.25
C ALA A 82 1.03 6.28 1.87
N ALA A 83 2.05 6.63 1.09
CA ALA A 83 3.20 7.37 1.61
C ALA A 83 2.79 8.75 2.13
N ALA A 84 1.98 9.48 1.36
CA ALA A 84 1.46 10.78 1.78
C ALA A 84 0.52 10.65 3.00
N LEU A 85 -0.32 9.62 3.04
CA LEU A 85 -1.19 9.31 4.18
C LEU A 85 -0.36 9.15 5.47
N TYR A 86 0.68 8.32 5.43
CA TYR A 86 1.54 8.07 6.60
C TYR A 86 2.31 9.32 7.04
N MET A 87 2.85 10.09 6.08
CA MET A 87 3.55 11.34 6.38
C MET A 87 2.61 12.38 7.03
N ASN A 88 1.40 12.53 6.49
CA ASN A 88 0.39 13.45 7.04
C ASN A 88 -0.06 13.01 8.43
N ALA A 89 -0.28 11.72 8.65
CA ALA A 89 -0.64 11.17 9.96
C ALA A 89 0.46 11.44 10.99
N ALA A 90 1.71 11.15 10.64
CA ALA A 90 2.85 11.42 11.51
C ALA A 90 2.97 12.90 11.86
N ARG A 91 2.84 13.79 10.85
CA ARG A 91 2.86 15.24 11.05
C ARG A 91 1.76 15.72 11.97
N ALA A 92 0.57 15.13 11.85
CA ALA A 92 -0.60 15.44 12.67
C ALA A 92 -0.61 14.72 14.03
N LYS A 93 0.39 13.91 14.34
CA LYS A 93 0.42 13.03 15.52
C LYS A 93 -0.81 12.12 15.59
N LYS A 94 -1.16 11.54 14.45
CA LYS A 94 -2.26 10.59 14.26
C LYS A 94 -1.72 9.26 13.77
N HIS A 95 -2.58 8.27 13.79
CA HIS A 95 -2.32 6.90 13.35
C HIS A 95 -2.92 6.67 11.98
N ALA A 96 -2.28 5.86 11.16
CA ALA A 96 -2.78 5.49 9.84
C ALA A 96 -2.35 4.08 9.43
N LEU A 97 -3.23 3.40 8.68
CA LEU A 97 -2.99 2.13 8.04
C LEU A 97 -3.62 2.15 6.65
N ALA A 98 -2.88 1.80 5.63
CA ALA A 98 -3.42 1.51 4.29
C ALA A 98 -3.68 0.02 4.14
N ILE A 99 -4.86 -0.31 3.64
CA ILE A 99 -5.30 -1.66 3.27
C ILE A 99 -5.71 -1.60 1.80
N CYS A 100 -5.11 -2.45 0.97
CA CYS A 100 -5.33 -2.44 -0.47
C CYS A 100 -5.79 -3.81 -0.95
N THR A 101 -6.67 -3.85 -1.94
CA THR A 101 -6.96 -5.04 -2.73
C THR A 101 -6.17 -4.97 -4.02
N VAL A 102 -5.42 -6.02 -4.33
CA VAL A 102 -4.71 -6.10 -5.61
C VAL A 102 -5.74 -6.37 -6.72
N SER A 103 -5.80 -5.46 -7.69
CA SER A 103 -6.72 -5.54 -8.84
C SER A 103 -6.05 -6.11 -10.09
N ASP A 104 -4.76 -5.88 -10.25
CA ASP A 104 -4.03 -6.19 -11.47
C ASP A 104 -2.62 -6.70 -11.14
N HIS A 105 -2.06 -7.54 -12.02
CA HIS A 105 -0.67 -7.95 -11.93
C HIS A 105 0.15 -7.26 -13.02
N ILE A 106 0.82 -6.18 -12.66
CA ILE A 106 1.50 -5.28 -13.61
C ILE A 106 2.56 -6.02 -14.45
N LEU A 107 3.34 -6.89 -13.83
CA LEU A 107 4.46 -7.58 -14.50
C LEU A 107 4.02 -8.75 -15.40
N HIS A 108 2.85 -9.34 -15.13
CA HIS A 108 2.30 -10.46 -15.92
C HIS A 108 1.15 -10.00 -16.82
N HIS A 109 0.79 -8.71 -16.79
CA HIS A 109 -0.32 -8.15 -17.57
C HIS A 109 -1.65 -8.89 -17.35
N GLU A 110 -1.86 -9.37 -16.13
CA GLU A 110 -3.10 -10.01 -15.71
C GLU A 110 -3.98 -8.97 -15.01
N ALA A 111 -5.26 -8.94 -15.34
CA ALA A 111 -6.23 -8.07 -14.71
C ALA A 111 -7.40 -8.88 -14.17
N THR A 112 -7.89 -8.52 -12.99
CA THR A 112 -9.10 -9.10 -12.42
C THR A 112 -10.34 -8.66 -13.20
N THR A 113 -11.36 -9.52 -13.25
CA THR A 113 -12.67 -9.17 -13.76
C THR A 113 -13.37 -8.13 -12.88
N ALA A 114 -14.39 -7.46 -13.41
CA ALA A 114 -15.18 -6.51 -12.61
C ALA A 114 -15.86 -7.18 -11.39
N GLU A 115 -16.30 -8.44 -11.54
CA GLU A 115 -16.92 -9.21 -10.48
C GLU A 115 -15.91 -9.57 -9.37
N GLU A 116 -14.73 -10.04 -9.73
CA GLU A 116 -13.66 -10.34 -8.76
C GLU A 116 -13.23 -9.10 -8.00
N ARG A 117 -13.12 -7.94 -8.68
CA ARG A 117 -12.84 -6.66 -8.01
C ARG A 117 -13.92 -6.29 -7.01
N GLN A 118 -15.19 -6.41 -7.40
CA GLN A 118 -16.31 -6.10 -6.51
C GLN A 118 -16.33 -6.98 -5.26
N ASN A 119 -16.09 -8.27 -5.39
CA ASN A 119 -16.02 -9.19 -4.26
C ASN A 119 -14.80 -8.92 -3.36
N GLY A 120 -13.65 -8.65 -3.93
CA GLY A 120 -12.43 -8.28 -3.20
C GLY A 120 -12.60 -6.98 -2.43
N PHE A 121 -13.27 -5.99 -2.99
CA PHE A 121 -13.56 -4.74 -2.29
C PHE A 121 -14.48 -4.95 -1.08
N THR A 122 -15.48 -5.83 -1.18
CA THR A 122 -16.37 -6.13 -0.06
C THR A 122 -15.60 -6.74 1.12
N GLN A 123 -14.71 -7.69 0.86
CA GLN A 123 -13.86 -8.27 1.91
C GLN A 123 -12.94 -7.24 2.55
N MET A 124 -12.32 -6.37 1.76
CA MET A 124 -11.44 -5.31 2.25
C MET A 124 -12.21 -4.31 3.12
N MET A 125 -13.40 -3.88 2.69
CA MET A 125 -14.24 -2.97 3.46
C MET A 125 -14.66 -3.59 4.79
N GLU A 126 -15.07 -4.85 4.80
CA GLU A 126 -15.43 -5.56 6.03
C GLU A 126 -14.23 -5.70 6.97
N LEU A 127 -13.05 -6.04 6.45
CA LEU A 127 -11.80 -6.10 7.22
C LEU A 127 -11.49 -4.75 7.86
N ALA A 128 -11.57 -3.67 7.10
CA ALA A 128 -11.28 -2.32 7.58
C ALA A 128 -12.26 -1.91 8.70
N LEU A 129 -13.55 -2.14 8.51
CA LEU A 129 -14.58 -1.80 9.50
C LEU A 129 -14.44 -2.63 10.80
N ARG A 130 -14.21 -3.93 10.70
CA ARG A 130 -13.97 -4.79 11.87
C ARG A 130 -12.73 -4.40 12.63
N THR A 131 -11.65 -4.03 11.92
CA THR A 131 -10.42 -3.51 12.51
C THR A 131 -10.70 -2.21 13.26
N ALA A 132 -11.40 -1.26 12.65
CA ALA A 132 -11.73 0.01 13.29
C ALA A 132 -12.53 -0.19 14.59
N VAL A 133 -13.54 -1.06 14.59
CA VAL A 133 -14.33 -1.38 15.80
C VAL A 133 -13.47 -1.98 16.91
N LYS A 134 -12.44 -2.75 16.59
CA LYS A 134 -11.51 -3.30 17.61
C LYS A 134 -10.60 -2.23 18.21
N LEU A 135 -10.19 -1.25 17.41
CA LEU A 135 -9.32 -0.16 17.83
C LEU A 135 -10.02 0.87 18.73
N GLU A 136 -11.36 0.89 18.76
CA GLU A 136 -12.14 1.77 19.64
C GLU A 136 -12.29 1.22 21.07
N LYS A 137 -11.88 -0.02 21.32
CA LYS A 137 -11.98 -0.69 22.63
C LYS A 137 -10.69 -0.58 23.44
#